data_891b3f5c9a3a8902a39f6a2bc3c6725a
#
_entry.id   891b3f5c9a3a8902a39f6a2bc3c6725a
#
_cell.length_a   1.000
_cell.length_b   1.000
_cell.length_c   1.000
_cell.angle_alpha   90.00
_cell.angle_beta   90.00
_cell.angle_gamma   90.00
#
_symmetry.space_group_name_H-M   'P 1'
#
loop_
_entity.id
_entity.type
_entity.pdbx_description
1 polymer ?
#
loop_
_entity_poly.entity_id
_entity_poly.type
_entity_poly.pdbx_seq_one_letter_code
_entity_poly.pdbx_strand_id
1 'polypeptide(L)'
;MMENAAVQVAPRKFKKIRELNRRRNYFFKKLRNILRVYIAKALWDCRARREADLTSAKTVLLMRNEGAIGDVVVDSALVKCLHKAGMTVDFLLTKSNSQVMRDNPHIRHIYEAENVDSAAYLRKFTHNVPQSVINELANNKYDIVIDPSLFDIPVHRMLLLRQIKARSVLGFNKWPSINHYTRSFDFDCANWHVSKTFTLIADYLQLDKKYLQSYDLHIPENVEHEVRDYLAAKSGRNLVINIFAGHQDRSMSQEQLATLLTRLREEYPAINIILLDHRNEIRLSLPEKVSVNPFKTLHHCMALIAQADLVISPDTSVVHMAAAWKKPLVAVYKDVRMNNRLWAPGYDRARQIIVKCGKVHQLESLPDLIMAEIDPGTLQQNRAG
;
A
#
# COMPACT_ATOMS: atom_id res chain seq x y z
N MET A 1 -34.39 0.31 15.92
CA MET A 1 -33.74 1.58 16.22
C MET A 1 -32.93 1.40 17.49
N MET A 2 -31.64 1.10 17.37
CA MET A 2 -30.71 1.06 18.51
C MET A 2 -29.94 2.38 18.51
N GLU A 3 -30.17 3.17 19.56
CA GLU A 3 -29.48 4.44 19.79
C GLU A 3 -27.98 4.20 20.01
N ASN A 4 -27.17 4.89 19.21
CA ASN A 4 -25.72 4.92 19.33
C ASN A 4 -25.32 5.56 20.67
N ALA A 5 -24.83 4.79 21.62
CA ALA A 5 -24.18 5.30 22.82
C ALA A 5 -22.87 6.01 22.40
N ALA A 6 -22.95 7.32 22.25
CA ALA A 6 -21.79 8.17 22.03
C ALA A 6 -20.97 8.20 23.34
N VAL A 7 -19.80 7.58 23.35
CA VAL A 7 -18.82 7.74 24.41
C VAL A 7 -18.41 9.21 24.46
N GLN A 8 -18.91 9.95 25.46
CA GLN A 8 -18.56 11.35 25.70
C GLN A 8 -17.09 11.40 26.20
N VAL A 9 -16.21 11.78 25.31
CA VAL A 9 -14.84 12.14 25.67
C VAL A 9 -14.88 13.49 26.41
N ALA A 10 -14.42 13.53 27.65
CA ALA A 10 -14.37 14.73 28.49
C ALA A 10 -13.78 15.94 27.71
N PRO A 11 -14.35 17.14 27.84
CA PRO A 11 -13.93 18.31 27.09
C PRO A 11 -12.49 18.68 27.46
N ARG A 12 -11.56 18.57 26.52
CA ARG A 12 -10.16 18.95 26.73
C ARG A 12 -10.06 20.44 26.97
N LYS A 13 -9.62 20.85 28.18
CA LYS A 13 -9.30 22.26 28.49
C LYS A 13 -8.45 22.88 27.35
N PHE A 14 -8.78 24.12 26.97
CA PHE A 14 -8.09 24.87 25.91
C PHE A 14 -8.24 24.36 24.46
N LYS A 15 -9.36 23.76 24.10
CA LYS A 15 -9.63 23.27 22.73
C LYS A 15 -9.42 24.37 21.67
N LYS A 16 -9.92 25.58 21.89
CA LYS A 16 -9.78 26.72 20.95
C LYS A 16 -8.31 27.15 20.75
N ILE A 17 -7.52 27.24 21.83
CA ILE A 17 -6.10 27.63 21.75
C ILE A 17 -5.30 26.56 21.02
N ARG A 18 -5.58 25.27 21.25
CA ARG A 18 -4.94 24.17 20.51
C ARG A 18 -5.28 24.19 19.04
N GLU A 19 -6.52 24.50 18.72
CA GLU A 19 -6.96 24.60 17.32
C GLU A 19 -6.30 25.80 16.63
N LEU A 20 -6.22 26.95 17.27
CA LEU A 20 -5.53 28.13 16.76
C LEU A 20 -4.03 27.84 16.53
N ASN A 21 -3.36 27.22 17.52
CA ASN A 21 -1.97 26.81 17.39
C ASN A 21 -1.75 25.79 16.27
N ARG A 22 -2.69 24.83 16.09
CA ARG A 22 -2.64 23.87 15.00
C ARG A 22 -2.79 24.54 13.65
N ARG A 23 -3.74 25.49 13.49
CA ARG A 23 -3.92 26.29 12.26
C ARG A 23 -2.68 27.12 11.97
N ARG A 24 -2.13 27.82 12.96
CA ARG A 24 -0.89 28.59 12.83
C ARG A 24 0.29 27.72 12.39
N ASN A 25 0.49 26.60 13.08
CA ASN A 25 1.59 25.68 12.74
C ASN A 25 1.41 25.07 11.35
N TYR A 26 0.18 24.77 10.95
CA TYR A 26 -0.13 24.31 9.59
C TYR A 26 0.19 25.40 8.56
N PHE A 27 -0.19 26.65 8.81
CA PHE A 27 0.12 27.78 7.92
C PHE A 27 1.62 27.96 7.73
N PHE A 28 2.38 28.02 8.82
CA PHE A 28 3.85 28.14 8.73
C PHE A 28 4.50 26.93 8.06
N LYS A 29 3.99 25.73 8.31
CA LYS A 29 4.46 24.53 7.63
C LYS A 29 4.21 24.61 6.12
N LYS A 30 3.03 25.08 5.72
CA LYS A 30 2.66 25.28 4.30
C LYS A 30 3.55 26.34 3.65
N LEU A 31 3.72 27.50 4.27
CA LEU A 31 4.57 28.59 3.78
C LEU A 31 6.03 28.14 3.59
N ARG A 32 6.59 27.46 4.60
CA ARG A 32 7.95 26.91 4.53
C ARG A 32 8.07 25.88 3.40
N ASN A 33 7.07 25.02 3.20
CA ASN A 33 7.08 24.04 2.11
C ASN A 33 7.08 24.74 0.74
N ILE A 34 6.22 25.74 0.58
CA ILE A 34 6.17 26.57 -0.63
C ILE A 34 7.52 27.20 -0.93
N LEU A 35 8.14 27.85 0.05
CA LEU A 35 9.46 28.46 -0.11
C LEU A 35 10.53 27.44 -0.53
N ARG A 36 10.52 26.27 0.09
CA ARG A 36 11.44 25.17 -0.25
C ARG A 36 11.25 24.68 -1.68
N VAL A 37 10.00 24.56 -2.13
CA VAL A 37 9.69 24.17 -3.51
C VAL A 37 10.19 25.21 -4.49
N TYR A 38 10.03 26.51 -4.21
CA TYR A 38 10.59 27.58 -5.07
C TYR A 38 12.12 27.55 -5.13
N ILE A 39 12.79 27.33 -3.99
CA ILE A 39 14.25 27.19 -3.96
C ILE A 39 14.69 25.97 -4.77
N ALA A 40 14.09 24.82 -4.55
CA ALA A 40 14.39 23.59 -5.28
C ALA A 40 14.12 23.75 -6.79
N LYS A 41 13.05 24.44 -7.14
CA LYS A 41 12.73 24.77 -8.54
C LYS A 41 13.83 25.62 -9.17
N ALA A 42 14.27 26.68 -8.50
CA ALA A 42 15.34 27.54 -9.01
C ALA A 42 16.66 26.79 -9.20
N LEU A 43 16.98 25.82 -8.32
CA LEU A 43 18.21 25.06 -8.35
C LEU A 43 18.17 23.88 -9.34
N TRP A 44 17.05 23.19 -9.44
CA TRP A 44 16.99 21.87 -10.07
C TRP A 44 15.92 21.71 -11.15
N ASP A 45 14.92 22.60 -11.24
CA ASP A 45 13.90 22.47 -12.26
C ASP A 45 14.48 22.86 -13.63
N CYS A 46 14.52 21.88 -14.51
CA CYS A 46 15.11 22.06 -15.82
C CYS A 46 14.24 22.94 -16.73
N ARG A 47 14.76 23.30 -17.88
CA ARG A 47 13.98 23.92 -18.95
C ARG A 47 12.76 23.06 -19.28
N ALA A 48 11.66 23.72 -19.66
CA ALA A 48 10.44 23.03 -20.08
C ALA A 48 10.77 21.90 -21.06
N ARG A 49 10.32 20.69 -20.73
CA ARG A 49 10.47 19.53 -21.59
C ARG A 49 9.41 19.62 -22.68
N ARG A 50 9.82 19.36 -23.90
CA ARG A 50 8.85 19.16 -24.98
C ARG A 50 8.13 17.83 -24.72
N GLU A 51 6.83 17.81 -24.88
CA GLU A 51 6.05 16.59 -24.88
C GLU A 51 6.67 15.67 -25.94
N ALA A 52 7.20 14.53 -25.52
CA ALA A 52 7.80 13.57 -26.44
C ALA A 52 6.68 12.78 -27.09
N ASP A 53 6.84 12.42 -28.34
CA ASP A 53 6.03 11.38 -28.96
C ASP A 53 6.24 10.08 -28.17
N LEU A 54 5.22 9.66 -27.44
CA LEU A 54 5.23 8.48 -26.57
C LEU A 54 4.81 7.21 -27.31
N THR A 55 4.36 7.30 -28.57
CA THR A 55 4.01 6.13 -29.39
C THR A 55 5.21 5.23 -29.67
N SER A 56 6.42 5.81 -29.66
CA SER A 56 7.70 5.11 -29.81
C SER A 56 8.40 4.78 -28.48
N ALA A 57 7.77 5.04 -27.33
CA ALA A 57 8.38 4.80 -26.02
C ALA A 57 8.59 3.30 -25.77
N LYS A 58 9.81 2.93 -25.36
CA LYS A 58 10.21 1.54 -25.11
C LYS A 58 10.65 1.27 -23.69
N THR A 59 11.11 2.30 -22.98
CA THR A 59 11.71 2.15 -21.64
C THR A 59 10.99 3.00 -20.60
N VAL A 60 10.56 2.38 -19.54
CA VAL A 60 9.79 3.01 -18.46
C VAL A 60 10.46 2.75 -17.11
N LEU A 61 10.63 3.79 -16.31
CA LEU A 61 10.99 3.70 -14.90
C LEU A 61 9.81 4.08 -14.04
N LEU A 62 9.34 3.15 -13.19
CA LEU A 62 8.42 3.45 -12.09
C LEU A 62 9.22 3.92 -10.87
N MET A 63 8.76 4.97 -10.18
CA MET A 63 9.47 5.52 -9.02
C MET A 63 8.65 5.42 -7.74
N ARG A 64 9.07 4.55 -6.80
CA ARG A 64 8.47 4.41 -5.46
C ARG A 64 9.55 4.31 -4.37
N ASN A 65 10.60 5.10 -4.51
CA ASN A 65 11.74 5.14 -3.57
C ASN A 65 11.41 5.74 -2.19
N GLU A 66 10.15 6.01 -1.91
CA GLU A 66 9.67 6.57 -0.63
C GLU A 66 8.36 5.92 -0.17
N GLY A 67 7.82 4.98 -0.94
CA GLY A 67 6.53 4.35 -0.67
C GLY A 67 6.61 3.20 0.34
N ALA A 68 5.47 2.90 0.96
CA ALA A 68 5.29 1.68 1.73
C ALA A 68 5.10 0.46 0.80
N ILE A 69 5.18 -0.76 1.35
CA ILE A 69 4.94 -1.99 0.60
C ILE A 69 3.56 -1.98 -0.09
N GLY A 70 2.52 -1.49 0.61
CA GLY A 70 1.17 -1.39 0.04
C GLY A 70 1.10 -0.52 -1.21
N ASP A 71 1.83 0.60 -1.23
CA ASP A 71 1.90 1.47 -2.41
C ASP A 71 2.52 0.73 -3.62
N VAL A 72 3.58 -0.04 -3.37
CA VAL A 72 4.26 -0.83 -4.43
C VAL A 72 3.36 -1.94 -4.96
N VAL A 73 2.63 -2.64 -4.07
CA VAL A 73 1.62 -3.63 -4.48
C VAL A 73 0.60 -3.01 -5.41
N VAL A 74 0.11 -1.84 -5.08
CA VAL A 74 -0.87 -1.11 -5.90
C VAL A 74 -0.27 -0.69 -7.24
N ASP A 75 0.94 -0.11 -7.25
CA ASP A 75 1.62 0.32 -8.48
C ASP A 75 1.94 -0.85 -9.42
N SER A 76 2.05 -2.08 -8.91
CA SER A 76 2.33 -3.27 -9.72
C SER A 76 1.28 -3.53 -10.81
N ALA A 77 0.05 -3.07 -10.64
CA ALA A 77 -0.99 -3.19 -11.67
C ALA A 77 -0.54 -2.61 -13.02
N LEU A 78 0.27 -1.55 -13.00
CA LEU A 78 0.75 -0.92 -14.22
C LEU A 78 1.92 -1.68 -14.86
N VAL A 79 2.70 -2.44 -14.08
CA VAL A 79 3.90 -3.18 -14.56
C VAL A 79 3.53 -4.14 -15.68
N LYS A 80 2.57 -5.03 -15.42
CA LYS A 80 2.11 -6.00 -16.43
C LYS A 80 1.53 -5.32 -17.67
N CYS A 81 0.78 -4.24 -17.48
CA CYS A 81 0.17 -3.50 -18.57
C CYS A 81 1.22 -2.89 -19.49
N LEU A 82 2.24 -2.23 -18.95
CA LEU A 82 3.37 -1.67 -19.68
C LEU A 82 4.19 -2.76 -20.40
N HIS A 83 4.50 -3.85 -19.69
CA HIS A 83 5.24 -4.97 -20.28
C HIS A 83 4.49 -5.60 -21.47
N LYS A 84 3.18 -5.83 -21.35
CA LYS A 84 2.34 -6.37 -22.42
C LYS A 84 2.19 -5.42 -23.61
N ALA A 85 2.43 -4.14 -23.43
CA ALA A 85 2.54 -3.16 -24.51
C ALA A 85 3.94 -3.15 -25.17
N GLY A 86 4.83 -4.07 -24.82
CA GLY A 86 6.18 -4.18 -25.38
C GLY A 86 7.20 -3.21 -24.77
N MET A 87 6.86 -2.58 -23.63
CA MET A 87 7.78 -1.70 -22.92
C MET A 87 8.66 -2.48 -21.95
N THR A 88 9.92 -2.06 -21.85
CA THR A 88 10.86 -2.54 -20.82
C THR A 88 10.62 -1.74 -19.55
N VAL A 89 10.28 -2.42 -18.46
CA VAL A 89 9.92 -1.78 -17.19
C VAL A 89 11.03 -1.99 -16.18
N ASP A 90 11.52 -0.90 -15.61
CA ASP A 90 12.37 -0.90 -14.42
C ASP A 90 11.63 -0.24 -13.26
N PHE A 91 12.04 -0.58 -12.02
CA PHE A 91 11.41 -0.05 -10.84
C PHE A 91 12.47 0.48 -9.85
N LEU A 92 12.33 1.73 -9.42
CA LEU A 92 13.13 2.32 -8.35
C LEU A 92 12.35 2.22 -7.03
N LEU A 93 12.83 1.39 -6.14
CA LEU A 93 12.20 1.01 -4.87
C LEU A 93 13.13 1.29 -3.70
N THR A 94 12.66 1.16 -2.46
CA THR A 94 13.54 1.10 -1.29
C THR A 94 13.96 -0.35 -1.04
N LYS A 95 15.04 -0.57 -0.28
CA LYS A 95 15.48 -1.91 0.14
C LYS A 95 14.37 -2.70 0.85
N SER A 96 13.49 -2.02 1.61
CA SER A 96 12.41 -2.68 2.35
C SER A 96 11.21 -3.05 1.49
N ASN A 97 10.86 -2.26 0.47
CA ASN A 97 9.69 -2.52 -0.35
C ASN A 97 10.00 -3.22 -1.69
N SER A 98 11.28 -3.33 -2.08
CA SER A 98 11.72 -4.05 -3.29
C SER A 98 11.39 -5.54 -3.24
N GLN A 99 11.38 -6.13 -2.03
CA GLN A 99 11.17 -7.56 -1.84
C GLN A 99 9.84 -8.06 -2.44
N VAL A 100 8.80 -7.23 -2.43
CA VAL A 100 7.49 -7.62 -2.97
C VAL A 100 7.47 -7.81 -4.48
N MET A 101 8.44 -7.20 -5.18
CA MET A 101 8.52 -7.22 -6.65
C MET A 101 9.72 -8.02 -7.19
N ARG A 102 10.56 -8.58 -6.32
CA ARG A 102 11.87 -9.14 -6.69
C ARG A 102 11.78 -10.24 -7.74
N ASP A 103 10.74 -11.05 -7.71
CA ASP A 103 10.55 -12.18 -8.63
C ASP A 103 9.47 -11.90 -9.69
N ASN A 104 9.16 -10.64 -9.96
CA ASN A 104 8.20 -10.26 -10.98
C ASN A 104 8.84 -10.34 -12.38
N PRO A 105 8.39 -11.26 -13.28
CA PRO A 105 9.00 -11.47 -14.58
C PRO A 105 8.74 -10.34 -15.59
N HIS A 106 7.87 -9.39 -15.25
CA HIS A 106 7.55 -8.25 -16.10
C HIS A 106 8.46 -7.03 -15.81
N ILE A 107 9.36 -7.15 -14.81
CA ILE A 107 10.34 -6.12 -14.45
C ILE A 107 11.72 -6.57 -14.93
N ARG A 108 12.41 -5.72 -15.72
CA ARG A 108 13.77 -5.99 -16.15
C ARG A 108 14.77 -5.83 -15.02
N HIS A 109 14.68 -4.73 -14.28
CA HIS A 109 15.60 -4.41 -13.19
C HIS A 109 14.93 -3.63 -12.06
N ILE A 110 15.28 -3.97 -10.81
CA ILE A 110 14.87 -3.26 -9.61
C ILE A 110 16.09 -2.50 -9.06
N TYR A 111 15.99 -1.18 -9.02
CA TYR A 111 16.97 -0.31 -8.41
C TYR A 111 16.59 -0.03 -6.96
N GLU A 112 17.55 -0.18 -6.05
CA GLU A 112 17.30 -0.01 -4.62
C GLU A 112 17.83 1.32 -4.09
N ALA A 113 16.92 2.12 -3.55
CA ALA A 113 17.20 3.29 -2.73
C ALA A 113 17.31 2.90 -1.25
N GLU A 114 17.95 3.72 -0.46
CA GLU A 114 18.02 3.55 0.99
C GLU A 114 16.64 3.73 1.63
N ASN A 115 16.38 2.98 2.69
CA ASN A 115 15.14 3.15 3.46
C ASN A 115 15.09 4.54 4.08
N VAL A 116 13.90 5.14 4.06
CA VAL A 116 13.67 6.44 4.70
C VAL A 116 12.70 6.27 5.84
N ASP A 117 13.15 6.62 7.02
CA ASP A 117 12.33 6.62 8.21
C ASP A 117 12.06 8.09 8.59
N SER A 118 10.87 8.56 8.31
CA SER A 118 10.30 9.77 8.88
C SER A 118 10.04 10.97 7.96
N ALA A 119 9.08 11.79 8.42
CA ALA A 119 8.77 13.12 7.93
C ALA A 119 9.99 14.08 7.92
N ALA A 120 11.08 13.76 8.60
CA ALA A 120 12.33 14.52 8.60
C ALA A 120 13.07 14.37 7.25
N TYR A 121 13.02 13.18 6.64
CA TYR A 121 13.61 12.97 5.32
C TYR A 121 12.97 13.85 4.24
N LEU A 122 11.64 13.96 4.23
CA LEU A 122 10.90 14.79 3.27
C LEU A 122 11.28 16.29 3.33
N ARG A 123 12.00 16.71 4.38
CA ARG A 123 12.49 18.08 4.55
C ARG A 123 13.94 18.27 4.07
N LYS A 124 14.66 17.19 3.75
CA LYS A 124 16.03 17.28 3.24
C LYS A 124 16.04 17.76 1.79
N PHE A 125 17.14 18.33 1.36
CA PHE A 125 17.42 18.70 -0.03
C PHE A 125 18.20 17.60 -0.77
N THR A 126 18.34 16.41 -0.18
CA THR A 126 19.02 15.26 -0.76
C THR A 126 18.04 14.09 -0.88
N HIS A 127 18.16 13.27 -1.92
CA HIS A 127 17.39 12.04 -2.07
C HIS A 127 18.08 10.83 -1.41
N ASN A 128 17.35 9.69 -1.33
CA ASN A 128 17.81 8.46 -0.71
C ASN A 128 18.42 7.45 -1.72
N VAL A 129 18.65 7.87 -2.95
CA VAL A 129 19.18 6.99 -4.00
C VAL A 129 20.71 7.08 -4.02
N PRO A 130 21.46 5.96 -3.92
CA PRO A 130 22.91 5.94 -4.00
C PRO A 130 23.42 6.49 -5.34
N GLN A 131 24.59 7.13 -5.35
CA GLN A 131 25.16 7.73 -6.56
C GLN A 131 25.45 6.70 -7.67
N SER A 132 25.84 5.47 -7.32
CA SER A 132 26.00 4.39 -8.28
C SER A 132 24.70 4.10 -9.04
N VAL A 133 23.59 3.97 -8.30
CA VAL A 133 22.25 3.77 -8.86
C VAL A 133 21.83 4.95 -9.75
N ILE A 134 22.10 6.20 -9.31
CA ILE A 134 21.81 7.37 -10.14
C ILE A 134 22.55 7.32 -11.49
N ASN A 135 23.82 6.93 -11.47
CA ASN A 135 24.61 6.83 -12.70
C ASN A 135 24.02 5.78 -13.66
N GLU A 136 23.59 4.64 -13.16
CA GLU A 136 22.92 3.59 -13.94
C GLU A 136 21.57 4.08 -14.51
N LEU A 137 20.74 4.70 -13.68
CA LEU A 137 19.46 5.28 -14.09
C LEU A 137 19.65 6.34 -15.20
N ALA A 138 20.63 7.20 -15.07
CA ALA A 138 20.94 8.24 -16.06
C ALA A 138 21.44 7.64 -17.39
N ASN A 139 22.21 6.55 -17.33
CA ASN A 139 22.76 5.88 -18.53
C ASN A 139 21.66 5.13 -19.31
N ASN A 140 20.59 4.66 -18.67
CA ASN A 140 19.49 3.97 -19.33
C ASN A 140 18.63 4.87 -20.23
N LYS A 141 18.70 6.20 -20.08
CA LYS A 141 18.01 7.19 -20.93
C LYS A 141 16.52 6.88 -21.12
N TYR A 142 15.81 6.71 -20.01
CA TYR A 142 14.39 6.36 -20.02
C TYR A 142 13.54 7.27 -20.91
N ASP A 143 12.66 6.66 -21.70
CA ASP A 143 11.65 7.40 -22.46
C ASP A 143 10.62 8.00 -21.51
N ILE A 144 10.20 7.22 -20.51
CA ILE A 144 9.18 7.64 -19.54
C ILE A 144 9.68 7.34 -18.12
N VAL A 145 9.50 8.30 -17.22
CA VAL A 145 9.50 8.09 -15.77
C VAL A 145 8.09 8.31 -15.27
N ILE A 146 7.55 7.40 -14.48
CA ILE A 146 6.26 7.52 -13.83
C ILE A 146 6.47 7.73 -12.34
N ASP A 147 6.02 8.86 -11.82
CA ASP A 147 5.95 9.18 -10.40
C ASP A 147 4.50 9.02 -9.91
N PRO A 148 4.12 7.87 -9.33
CA PRO A 148 2.75 7.59 -8.95
C PRO A 148 2.32 8.27 -7.64
N SER A 149 3.20 9.07 -7.01
CA SER A 149 2.84 9.78 -5.78
C SER A 149 1.76 10.82 -6.04
N LEU A 150 0.67 10.78 -5.23
CA LEU A 150 -0.52 11.61 -5.40
C LEU A 150 -0.44 12.97 -4.70
N PHE A 151 0.49 13.12 -3.77
CA PHE A 151 0.61 14.30 -2.92
C PHE A 151 1.76 15.19 -3.35
N ASP A 152 1.95 16.28 -2.59
CA ASP A 152 2.97 17.29 -2.86
C ASP A 152 4.33 16.66 -3.19
N ILE A 153 5.01 17.26 -4.17
CA ILE A 153 6.33 16.83 -4.58
C ILE A 153 7.34 17.12 -3.45
N PRO A 154 8.06 16.12 -2.96
CA PRO A 154 9.22 16.35 -2.10
C PRO A 154 10.28 17.14 -2.88
N VAL A 155 10.88 18.15 -2.24
CA VAL A 155 11.88 19.02 -2.92
C VAL A 155 13.04 18.22 -3.53
N HIS A 156 13.47 17.15 -2.86
CA HIS A 156 14.56 16.30 -3.35
C HIS A 156 14.17 15.47 -4.59
N ARG A 157 12.87 15.32 -4.89
CA ARG A 157 12.40 14.67 -6.11
C ARG A 157 12.82 15.42 -7.36
N MET A 158 12.86 16.76 -7.30
CA MET A 158 13.32 17.57 -8.42
C MET A 158 14.82 17.33 -8.72
N LEU A 159 15.64 17.17 -7.67
CA LEU A 159 17.06 16.78 -7.84
C LEU A 159 17.18 15.40 -8.52
N LEU A 160 16.42 14.41 -8.03
CA LEU A 160 16.42 13.06 -8.56
C LEU A 160 16.02 13.04 -10.05
N LEU A 161 14.91 13.70 -10.41
CA LEU A 161 14.45 13.80 -11.81
C LEU A 161 15.47 14.51 -12.70
N ARG A 162 16.13 15.57 -12.20
CA ARG A 162 17.22 16.26 -12.91
C ARG A 162 18.39 15.31 -13.24
N GLN A 163 18.72 14.41 -12.31
CA GLN A 163 19.84 13.47 -12.49
C GLN A 163 19.49 12.32 -13.42
N ILE A 164 18.27 11.77 -13.35
CA ILE A 164 17.80 10.67 -14.22
C ILE A 164 17.67 11.12 -15.68
N LYS A 165 17.29 12.36 -15.97
CA LYS A 165 17.20 12.97 -17.31
C LYS A 165 16.28 12.22 -18.28
N ALA A 166 15.17 11.67 -17.83
CA ALA A 166 14.19 11.01 -18.71
C ALA A 166 13.62 11.95 -19.78
N ARG A 167 13.17 11.41 -20.92
CA ARG A 167 12.53 12.19 -21.98
C ARG A 167 11.20 12.78 -21.54
N SER A 168 10.39 11.98 -20.82
CA SER A 168 9.11 12.39 -20.26
C SER A 168 8.96 11.95 -18.82
N VAL A 169 8.25 12.74 -18.03
CA VAL A 169 7.90 12.41 -16.64
C VAL A 169 6.40 12.58 -16.46
N LEU A 170 5.73 11.51 -16.06
CA LEU A 170 4.30 11.49 -15.78
C LEU A 170 4.09 11.52 -14.26
N GLY A 171 3.15 12.31 -13.77
CA GLY A 171 2.84 12.41 -12.35
C GLY A 171 1.41 12.82 -12.10
N PHE A 172 1.05 13.01 -10.82
CA PHE A 172 -0.30 13.35 -10.39
C PHE A 172 -0.28 14.56 -9.46
N ASN A 173 -1.22 15.48 -9.62
CA ASN A 173 -1.40 16.67 -8.76
C ASN A 173 -0.12 17.50 -8.57
N LYS A 174 0.75 17.55 -9.58
CA LYS A 174 1.96 18.37 -9.52
C LYS A 174 1.67 19.79 -9.96
N TRP A 175 2.37 20.74 -9.39
CA TRP A 175 2.19 22.15 -9.76
C TRP A 175 2.55 22.36 -11.23
N PRO A 176 1.70 23.04 -12.00
CA PRO A 176 1.96 23.30 -13.43
C PRO A 176 3.29 24.03 -13.69
N SER A 177 3.78 24.76 -12.70
CA SER A 177 5.05 25.47 -12.79
C SER A 177 6.30 24.60 -12.65
N ILE A 178 6.17 23.30 -12.34
CA ILE A 178 7.32 22.39 -12.21
C ILE A 178 7.57 21.73 -13.56
N ASN A 179 8.62 22.18 -14.25
CA ASN A 179 8.93 21.79 -15.63
C ASN A 179 9.41 20.34 -15.78
N HIS A 180 9.78 19.65 -14.68
CA HIS A 180 10.16 18.25 -14.75
C HIS A 180 9.03 17.34 -15.22
N TYR A 181 7.78 17.67 -14.88
CA TYR A 181 6.63 16.86 -15.29
C TYR A 181 6.15 17.32 -16.68
N THR A 182 6.32 16.45 -17.67
CA THR A 182 5.78 16.68 -19.03
C THR A 182 4.26 16.54 -19.01
N ARG A 183 3.73 15.68 -18.13
CA ARG A 183 2.29 15.54 -17.89
C ARG A 183 2.03 15.35 -16.40
N SER A 184 1.13 16.14 -15.85
CA SER A 184 0.55 15.93 -14.52
C SER A 184 -0.94 15.74 -14.66
N PHE A 185 -1.44 14.61 -14.19
CA PHE A 185 -2.88 14.31 -14.19
C PHE A 185 -3.53 14.90 -12.94
N ASP A 186 -4.68 15.52 -13.11
CA ASP A 186 -5.52 15.88 -11.98
C ASP A 186 -6.15 14.62 -11.41
N PHE A 187 -5.99 14.44 -10.11
CA PHE A 187 -6.49 13.27 -9.39
C PHE A 187 -7.23 13.69 -8.12
N ASP A 188 -8.50 13.34 -8.02
CA ASP A 188 -9.33 13.62 -6.85
C ASP A 188 -9.10 12.57 -5.75
N CYS A 189 -8.15 12.84 -4.86
CA CYS A 189 -7.82 11.97 -3.73
C CYS A 189 -8.99 11.77 -2.75
N ALA A 190 -9.99 12.66 -2.74
CA ALA A 190 -11.13 12.55 -1.83
C ALA A 190 -12.22 11.61 -2.36
N ASN A 191 -12.36 11.52 -3.68
CA ASN A 191 -13.47 10.82 -4.31
C ASN A 191 -13.08 9.61 -5.15
N TRP A 192 -11.82 9.47 -5.55
CA TRP A 192 -11.37 8.38 -6.39
C TRP A 192 -10.59 7.33 -5.61
N HIS A 193 -10.74 6.08 -6.05
CA HIS A 193 -9.88 5.00 -5.62
C HIS A 193 -8.52 5.09 -6.33
N VAL A 194 -7.45 4.69 -5.68
CA VAL A 194 -6.06 4.78 -6.19
C VAL A 194 -5.86 4.09 -7.55
N SER A 195 -6.61 3.03 -7.85
CA SER A 195 -6.56 2.34 -9.16
C SER A 195 -6.88 3.25 -10.35
N LYS A 196 -7.54 4.39 -10.12
CA LYS A 196 -7.78 5.37 -11.19
C LYS A 196 -6.49 5.96 -11.75
N THR A 197 -5.39 5.95 -10.99
CA THR A 197 -4.07 6.39 -11.48
C THR A 197 -3.62 5.57 -12.66
N PHE A 198 -3.78 4.23 -12.59
CA PHE A 198 -3.39 3.32 -13.68
C PHE A 198 -4.22 3.56 -14.93
N THR A 199 -5.53 3.75 -14.73
CA THR A 199 -6.44 4.04 -15.84
C THR A 199 -6.05 5.32 -16.56
N LEU A 200 -5.73 6.40 -15.83
CA LEU A 200 -5.31 7.67 -16.42
C LEU A 200 -4.00 7.53 -17.23
N ILE A 201 -3.03 6.77 -16.70
CA ILE A 201 -1.79 6.50 -17.41
C ILE A 201 -2.05 5.61 -18.64
N ALA A 202 -2.84 4.55 -18.49
CA ALA A 202 -3.16 3.65 -19.57
C ALA A 202 -3.92 4.36 -20.70
N ASP A 203 -4.87 5.23 -20.38
CA ASP A 203 -5.59 6.04 -21.37
C ASP A 203 -4.64 6.99 -22.10
N TYR A 204 -3.72 7.64 -21.39
CA TYR A 204 -2.76 8.57 -21.99
C TYR A 204 -1.74 7.86 -22.88
N LEU A 205 -1.28 6.67 -22.51
CA LEU A 205 -0.33 5.85 -23.26
C LEU A 205 -1.04 4.88 -24.22
N GLN A 206 -2.36 4.91 -24.33
CA GLN A 206 -3.18 4.04 -25.20
C GLN A 206 -2.95 2.54 -24.95
N LEU A 207 -2.79 2.16 -23.67
CA LEU A 207 -2.55 0.78 -23.25
C LEU A 207 -3.85 -0.02 -23.14
N ASP A 208 -3.76 -1.33 -23.34
CA ASP A 208 -4.89 -2.24 -23.17
C ASP A 208 -5.23 -2.44 -21.68
N LYS A 209 -6.33 -1.83 -21.23
CA LYS A 209 -6.78 -1.85 -19.83
C LYS A 209 -7.20 -3.21 -19.29
N LYS A 210 -7.33 -4.25 -20.14
CA LYS A 210 -7.61 -5.61 -19.65
C LYS A 210 -6.52 -6.12 -18.70
N TYR A 211 -5.30 -5.62 -18.82
CA TYR A 211 -4.16 -5.99 -17.97
C TYR A 211 -4.12 -5.23 -16.62
N LEU A 212 -5.04 -4.28 -16.37
CA LEU A 212 -5.15 -3.53 -15.12
C LEU A 212 -6.11 -4.15 -14.09
N GLN A 213 -6.67 -5.34 -14.37
CA GLN A 213 -7.73 -5.95 -13.54
C GLN A 213 -7.26 -6.51 -12.20
N SER A 214 -5.96 -6.68 -12.02
CA SER A 214 -5.36 -7.19 -10.78
C SER A 214 -3.98 -6.59 -10.57
N TYR A 215 -3.53 -6.55 -9.32
CA TYR A 215 -2.14 -6.25 -9.00
C TYR A 215 -1.23 -7.39 -9.48
N ASP A 216 -0.04 -7.05 -9.95
CA ASP A 216 0.89 -7.99 -10.60
C ASP A 216 1.94 -8.47 -9.59
N LEU A 217 1.53 -9.38 -8.71
CA LEU A 217 2.40 -9.99 -7.71
C LEU A 217 2.78 -11.41 -8.11
N HIS A 218 4.03 -11.75 -7.88
CA HIS A 218 4.60 -13.07 -8.19
C HIS A 218 5.24 -13.68 -6.94
N ILE A 219 5.06 -14.97 -6.79
CA ILE A 219 5.60 -15.76 -5.69
C ILE A 219 6.51 -16.81 -6.33
N PRO A 220 7.77 -16.98 -5.84
CA PRO A 220 8.63 -18.06 -6.30
C PRO A 220 7.98 -19.43 -6.09
N GLU A 221 8.10 -20.30 -7.07
CA GLU A 221 7.43 -21.62 -7.08
C GLU A 221 7.77 -22.46 -5.85
N ASN A 222 9.03 -22.47 -5.44
CA ASN A 222 9.47 -23.19 -4.25
C ASN A 222 8.77 -22.68 -2.98
N VAL A 223 8.60 -21.35 -2.84
CA VAL A 223 7.90 -20.72 -1.70
C VAL A 223 6.42 -21.09 -1.72
N GLU A 224 5.82 -21.09 -2.91
CA GLU A 224 4.42 -21.48 -3.07
C GLU A 224 4.19 -22.95 -2.67
N HIS A 225 5.11 -23.85 -3.04
CA HIS A 225 5.09 -25.25 -2.64
C HIS A 225 5.28 -25.41 -1.13
N GLU A 226 6.29 -24.78 -0.53
CA GLU A 226 6.53 -24.84 0.92
C GLU A 226 5.29 -24.43 1.73
N VAL A 227 4.62 -23.35 1.32
CA VAL A 227 3.39 -22.89 2.00
C VAL A 227 2.23 -23.85 1.73
N ARG A 228 2.10 -24.39 0.53
CA ARG A 228 1.07 -25.38 0.19
C ARG A 228 1.21 -26.64 1.07
N ASP A 229 2.41 -27.17 1.21
CA ASP A 229 2.69 -28.34 2.03
C ASP A 229 2.39 -28.06 3.51
N TYR A 230 2.80 -26.91 4.00
CA TYR A 230 2.49 -26.47 5.36
C TYR A 230 0.97 -26.39 5.62
N LEU A 231 0.20 -25.89 4.68
CA LEU A 231 -1.26 -25.78 4.80
C LEU A 231 -1.94 -27.13 4.58
N ALA A 232 -1.45 -27.97 3.68
CA ALA A 232 -1.98 -29.32 3.42
C ALA A 232 -1.84 -30.25 4.63
N ALA A 233 -0.81 -30.06 5.45
CA ALA A 233 -0.66 -30.78 6.72
C ALA A 233 -1.72 -30.43 7.77
N LYS A 234 -2.54 -29.39 7.51
CA LYS A 234 -3.61 -28.92 8.38
C LYS A 234 -4.97 -29.23 7.72
N SER A 235 -5.80 -30.00 8.38
CA SER A 235 -7.16 -30.25 7.89
C SER A 235 -8.07 -29.01 8.08
N GLY A 236 -8.91 -28.70 7.08
CA GLY A 236 -9.89 -27.63 7.15
C GLY A 236 -9.51 -26.36 6.38
N ARG A 237 -10.34 -25.33 6.50
CA ARG A 237 -10.14 -24.01 5.87
C ARG A 237 -9.05 -23.21 6.60
N ASN A 238 -8.35 -22.36 5.88
CA ASN A 238 -7.23 -21.57 6.39
C ASN A 238 -7.62 -20.09 6.47
N LEU A 239 -7.64 -19.55 7.69
CA LEU A 239 -7.85 -18.14 7.97
C LEU A 239 -6.52 -17.48 8.31
N VAL A 240 -6.13 -16.43 7.60
CA VAL A 240 -4.94 -15.63 7.89
C VAL A 240 -5.34 -14.34 8.59
N ILE A 241 -4.78 -14.08 9.76
CA ILE A 241 -5.03 -12.87 10.55
C ILE A 241 -3.76 -12.06 10.72
N ASN A 242 -3.81 -10.80 10.36
CA ASN A 242 -2.85 -9.77 10.75
C ASN A 242 -3.50 -8.80 11.73
N ILE A 243 -2.85 -8.47 12.83
CA ILE A 243 -3.35 -7.47 13.79
C ILE A 243 -2.54 -6.17 13.76
N PHE A 244 -1.37 -6.18 13.13
CA PHE A 244 -0.43 -5.07 13.14
C PHE A 244 -0.65 -4.13 11.96
N ALA A 245 -0.49 -2.83 12.22
CA ALA A 245 -0.46 -1.78 11.20
C ALA A 245 0.81 -0.94 11.33
N GLY A 246 1.09 -0.09 10.36
CA GLY A 246 2.24 0.82 10.40
C GLY A 246 2.18 1.87 11.53
N HIS A 247 1.04 2.00 12.21
CA HIS A 247 0.85 2.87 13.38
C HIS A 247 -0.08 2.19 14.37
N GLN A 248 0.28 2.23 15.67
CA GLN A 248 -0.47 1.58 16.74
C GLN A 248 -1.97 1.96 16.77
N ASP A 249 -2.32 3.20 16.46
CA ASP A 249 -3.72 3.66 16.41
C ASP A 249 -4.59 2.91 15.39
N ARG A 250 -3.98 2.24 14.42
CA ARG A 250 -4.65 1.43 13.39
C ARG A 250 -4.54 -0.07 13.63
N SER A 251 -3.71 -0.51 14.57
CA SER A 251 -3.54 -1.91 14.94
C SER A 251 -4.69 -2.39 15.83
N MET A 252 -5.00 -3.67 15.78
CA MET A 252 -5.82 -4.35 16.77
C MET A 252 -5.00 -4.59 18.04
N SER A 253 -5.67 -4.74 19.20
CA SER A 253 -5.03 -5.13 20.44
C SER A 253 -4.94 -6.65 20.59
N GLN A 254 -4.11 -7.11 21.52
CA GLN A 254 -4.02 -8.55 21.84
C GLN A 254 -5.31 -9.06 22.53
N GLU A 255 -5.97 -8.23 23.32
CA GLU A 255 -7.26 -8.53 23.93
C GLU A 255 -8.35 -8.72 22.86
N GLN A 256 -8.39 -7.82 21.86
CA GLN A 256 -9.29 -7.98 20.72
C GLN A 256 -8.99 -9.25 19.92
N LEU A 257 -7.71 -9.58 19.73
CA LEU A 257 -7.32 -10.83 19.08
C LEU A 257 -7.79 -12.04 19.91
N ALA A 258 -7.56 -12.05 21.23
CA ALA A 258 -7.97 -13.16 22.10
C ALA A 258 -9.48 -13.39 22.03
N THR A 259 -10.28 -12.32 22.12
CA THR A 259 -11.75 -12.38 22.00
C THR A 259 -12.17 -12.92 20.63
N LEU A 260 -11.53 -12.42 19.55
CA LEU A 260 -11.81 -12.88 18.18
C LEU A 260 -11.49 -14.37 17.99
N LEU A 261 -10.34 -14.83 18.52
CA LEU A 261 -9.95 -16.24 18.46
C LEU A 261 -10.95 -17.14 19.18
N THR A 262 -11.42 -16.75 20.37
CA THR A 262 -12.43 -17.49 21.11
C THR A 262 -13.70 -17.66 20.29
N ARG A 263 -14.25 -16.57 19.75
CA ARG A 263 -15.47 -16.60 18.93
C ARG A 263 -15.31 -17.42 17.64
N LEU A 264 -14.17 -17.26 16.94
CA LEU A 264 -13.87 -18.04 15.75
C LEU A 264 -13.79 -19.54 16.05
N ARG A 265 -13.25 -19.91 17.23
CA ARG A 265 -13.18 -21.33 17.64
C ARG A 265 -14.55 -21.90 18.03
N GLU A 266 -15.40 -21.11 18.63
CA GLU A 266 -16.77 -21.50 18.98
C GLU A 266 -17.62 -21.71 17.72
N GLU A 267 -17.57 -20.78 16.77
CA GLU A 267 -18.42 -20.79 15.57
C GLU A 267 -17.87 -21.69 14.44
N TYR A 268 -16.55 -21.72 14.28
CA TYR A 268 -15.84 -22.46 13.20
C TYR A 268 -14.76 -23.40 13.78
N PRO A 269 -15.09 -24.44 14.53
CA PRO A 269 -14.11 -25.30 15.22
C PRO A 269 -13.14 -26.02 14.28
N ALA A 270 -13.48 -26.20 13.02
CA ALA A 270 -12.65 -26.93 12.05
C ALA A 270 -11.58 -26.10 11.35
N ILE A 271 -11.63 -24.75 11.44
CA ILE A 271 -10.69 -23.89 10.69
C ILE A 271 -9.30 -23.88 11.33
N ASN A 272 -8.29 -23.65 10.49
CA ASN A 272 -6.94 -23.33 10.93
C ASN A 272 -6.76 -21.80 10.91
N ILE A 273 -6.16 -21.24 11.93
CA ILE A 273 -5.89 -19.82 12.03
C ILE A 273 -4.38 -19.60 12.03
N ILE A 274 -3.88 -18.82 11.08
CA ILE A 274 -2.48 -18.46 10.94
C ILE A 274 -2.31 -16.96 11.24
N LEU A 275 -1.58 -16.64 12.30
CA LEU A 275 -1.32 -15.27 12.71
C LEU A 275 -0.06 -14.75 12.03
N LEU A 276 -0.15 -13.59 11.36
CA LEU A 276 1.03 -12.91 10.81
C LEU A 276 1.69 -12.07 11.91
N ASP A 277 2.81 -12.54 12.42
CA ASP A 277 3.58 -11.87 13.47
C ASP A 277 5.07 -11.84 13.15
N HIS A 278 5.45 -11.00 12.20
CA HIS A 278 6.84 -10.85 11.76
C HIS A 278 7.76 -10.21 12.81
N ARG A 279 7.19 -9.59 13.87
CA ARG A 279 7.94 -8.93 14.96
C ARG A 279 8.02 -9.76 16.23
N ASN A 280 7.34 -10.91 16.27
CA ASN A 280 7.17 -11.72 17.47
C ASN A 280 6.59 -10.90 18.65
N GLU A 281 5.53 -10.13 18.41
CA GLU A 281 4.89 -9.26 19.40
C GLU A 281 3.66 -9.91 20.04
N ILE A 282 3.10 -10.98 19.49
CA ILE A 282 1.96 -11.70 20.04
C ILE A 282 2.40 -12.49 21.29
N ARG A 283 1.72 -12.26 22.43
CA ARG A 283 2.03 -12.85 23.74
C ARG A 283 0.85 -13.62 24.33
N LEU A 284 0.00 -14.17 23.44
CA LEU A 284 -1.17 -14.94 23.87
C LEU A 284 -0.84 -16.43 23.94
N SER A 285 -1.47 -17.14 24.87
CA SER A 285 -1.60 -18.59 24.79
C SER A 285 -2.55 -18.93 23.65
N LEU A 286 -2.04 -19.61 22.64
CA LEU A 286 -2.80 -19.89 21.43
C LEU A 286 -3.65 -21.16 21.60
N PRO A 287 -4.93 -21.13 21.25
CA PRO A 287 -5.79 -22.32 21.24
C PRO A 287 -5.32 -23.34 20.20
N GLU A 288 -5.87 -24.56 20.28
CA GLU A 288 -5.70 -25.58 19.25
C GLU A 288 -6.07 -25.03 17.85
N LYS A 289 -5.35 -25.46 16.83
CA LYS A 289 -5.47 -25.00 15.41
C LYS A 289 -5.23 -23.50 15.19
N VAL A 290 -4.64 -22.80 16.16
CA VAL A 290 -4.12 -21.47 15.98
C VAL A 290 -2.59 -21.52 16.04
N SER A 291 -1.93 -20.95 15.04
CA SER A 291 -0.47 -20.94 14.97
C SER A 291 0.04 -19.61 14.47
N VAL A 292 1.23 -19.22 14.91
CA VAL A 292 1.95 -18.10 14.29
C VAL A 292 2.58 -18.60 12.99
N ASN A 293 2.61 -17.74 12.00
CA ASN A 293 3.31 -17.98 10.74
C ASN A 293 4.78 -18.40 11.00
N PRO A 294 5.19 -19.61 10.63
CA PRO A 294 6.55 -20.10 10.88
C PRO A 294 7.58 -19.49 9.93
N PHE A 295 7.15 -18.91 8.82
CA PHE A 295 8.02 -18.38 7.80
C PHE A 295 8.40 -16.91 8.07
N LYS A 296 9.54 -16.48 7.52
CA LYS A 296 10.11 -15.16 7.83
C LYS A 296 10.17 -14.20 6.64
N THR A 297 9.94 -14.69 5.42
CA THR A 297 10.06 -13.83 4.23
C THR A 297 8.72 -13.25 3.81
N LEU A 298 8.78 -12.13 3.09
CA LEU A 298 7.59 -11.48 2.55
C LEU A 298 6.87 -12.36 1.52
N HIS A 299 7.62 -13.12 0.69
CA HIS A 299 7.02 -14.04 -0.28
C HIS A 299 6.23 -15.16 0.39
N HIS A 300 6.68 -15.69 1.54
CA HIS A 300 5.87 -16.64 2.31
C HIS A 300 4.59 -16.02 2.86
N CYS A 301 4.66 -14.76 3.33
CA CYS A 301 3.46 -14.03 3.74
C CYS A 301 2.48 -13.86 2.55
N MET A 302 3.00 -13.51 1.37
CA MET A 302 2.22 -13.43 0.14
C MET A 302 1.60 -14.78 -0.21
N ALA A 303 2.35 -15.88 -0.12
CA ALA A 303 1.86 -17.24 -0.40
C ALA A 303 0.78 -17.70 0.59
N LEU A 304 0.91 -17.39 1.87
CA LEU A 304 -0.12 -17.64 2.88
C LEU A 304 -1.41 -16.87 2.55
N ILE A 305 -1.31 -15.60 2.18
CA ILE A 305 -2.46 -14.77 1.79
C ILE A 305 -3.09 -15.33 0.50
N ALA A 306 -2.28 -15.68 -0.50
CA ALA A 306 -2.76 -16.21 -1.78
C ALA A 306 -3.52 -17.54 -1.61
N GLN A 307 -3.12 -18.37 -0.65
CA GLN A 307 -3.71 -19.68 -0.38
C GLN A 307 -4.76 -19.66 0.76
N ALA A 308 -4.96 -18.51 1.45
CA ALA A 308 -5.98 -18.39 2.48
C ALA A 308 -7.41 -18.48 1.90
N ASP A 309 -8.33 -19.04 2.69
CA ASP A 309 -9.77 -19.00 2.40
C ASP A 309 -10.39 -17.66 2.83
N LEU A 310 -9.87 -17.07 3.90
CA LEU A 310 -10.25 -15.74 4.39
C LEU A 310 -9.02 -15.01 4.94
N VAL A 311 -9.00 -13.70 4.78
CA VAL A 311 -7.98 -12.82 5.39
C VAL A 311 -8.67 -11.79 6.28
N ILE A 312 -8.11 -11.54 7.47
CA ILE A 312 -8.52 -10.45 8.36
C ILE A 312 -7.30 -9.55 8.60
N SER A 313 -7.41 -8.26 8.33
CA SER A 313 -6.27 -7.34 8.50
C SER A 313 -6.74 -5.90 8.75
N PRO A 314 -6.04 -5.13 9.60
CA PRO A 314 -6.15 -3.68 9.55
C PRO A 314 -5.61 -3.14 8.22
N ASP A 315 -5.84 -1.84 7.96
CA ASP A 315 -5.35 -1.08 6.80
C ASP A 315 -3.82 -1.15 6.68
N THR A 316 -3.33 -2.12 5.90
CA THR A 316 -1.90 -2.41 5.65
C THR A 316 -1.69 -2.98 4.25
N SER A 317 -0.43 -3.30 3.91
CA SER A 317 -0.08 -4.01 2.67
C SER A 317 -0.80 -5.35 2.49
N VAL A 318 -1.16 -6.03 3.59
CA VAL A 318 -1.91 -7.30 3.57
C VAL A 318 -3.25 -7.15 2.84
N VAL A 319 -3.94 -6.01 3.02
CA VAL A 319 -5.20 -5.71 2.31
C VAL A 319 -4.99 -5.68 0.80
N HIS A 320 -3.92 -5.03 0.33
CA HIS A 320 -3.61 -4.95 -1.10
C HIS A 320 -3.06 -6.27 -1.65
N MET A 321 -2.33 -7.05 -0.85
CA MET A 321 -1.94 -8.40 -1.23
C MET A 321 -3.18 -9.31 -1.38
N ALA A 322 -4.13 -9.26 -0.44
CA ALA A 322 -5.38 -9.99 -0.57
C ALA A 322 -6.18 -9.58 -1.82
N ALA A 323 -6.14 -8.29 -2.17
CA ALA A 323 -6.77 -7.78 -3.39
C ALA A 323 -6.12 -8.34 -4.67
N ALA A 324 -4.80 -8.56 -4.69
CA ALA A 324 -4.10 -9.12 -5.84
C ALA A 324 -4.67 -10.49 -6.27
N TRP A 325 -5.04 -11.31 -5.30
CA TRP A 325 -5.64 -12.64 -5.52
C TRP A 325 -7.15 -12.68 -5.28
N LYS A 326 -7.80 -11.51 -5.11
CA LYS A 326 -9.25 -11.39 -4.87
C LYS A 326 -9.76 -12.31 -3.74
N LYS A 327 -8.98 -12.41 -2.66
CA LYS A 327 -9.31 -13.27 -1.52
C LYS A 327 -10.50 -12.71 -0.74
N PRO A 328 -11.35 -13.54 -0.13
CA PRO A 328 -12.27 -13.06 0.90
C PRO A 328 -11.48 -12.29 1.97
N LEU A 329 -11.94 -11.08 2.30
CA LEU A 329 -11.23 -10.16 3.18
C LEU A 329 -12.18 -9.42 4.10
N VAL A 330 -11.85 -9.37 5.39
CA VAL A 330 -12.40 -8.40 6.34
C VAL A 330 -11.28 -7.40 6.69
N ALA A 331 -11.42 -6.18 6.23
CA ALA A 331 -10.42 -5.12 6.41
C ALA A 331 -10.89 -4.07 7.40
N VAL A 332 -10.05 -3.74 8.40
CA VAL A 332 -10.38 -2.80 9.46
C VAL A 332 -9.64 -1.47 9.25
N TYR A 333 -10.38 -0.39 9.12
CA TYR A 333 -9.87 0.95 8.88
C TYR A 333 -10.21 1.90 10.02
N LYS A 334 -9.27 2.73 10.41
CA LYS A 334 -9.59 3.93 11.20
C LYS A 334 -10.24 4.97 10.30
N ASP A 335 -11.25 5.68 10.78
CA ASP A 335 -11.90 6.73 9.98
C ASP A 335 -10.93 7.88 9.65
N VAL A 336 -10.39 7.83 8.45
CA VAL A 336 -9.66 8.90 7.79
C VAL A 336 -10.29 9.05 6.40
N ARG A 337 -11.30 9.92 6.28
CA ARG A 337 -12.20 10.04 5.13
C ARG A 337 -11.53 9.86 3.76
N MET A 338 -10.41 10.56 3.54
CA MET A 338 -9.67 10.47 2.28
C MET A 338 -9.06 9.08 2.09
N ASN A 339 -8.39 8.53 3.11
CA ASN A 339 -7.70 7.25 3.00
C ASN A 339 -8.67 6.07 2.82
N ASN A 340 -9.81 6.09 3.51
CA ASN A 340 -10.76 4.98 3.51
C ASN A 340 -11.35 4.68 2.14
N ARG A 341 -11.42 5.68 1.26
CA ARG A 341 -11.88 5.54 -0.12
C ARG A 341 -10.70 5.33 -1.07
N LEU A 342 -9.68 6.16 -0.93
CA LEU A 342 -8.49 6.12 -1.78
C LEU A 342 -7.80 4.76 -1.76
N TRP A 343 -7.67 4.17 -0.57
CA TRP A 343 -6.97 2.91 -0.32
C TRP A 343 -7.90 1.77 0.10
N ALA A 344 -9.18 1.84 -0.27
CA ALA A 344 -10.11 0.74 -0.04
C ALA A 344 -9.61 -0.56 -0.70
N PRO A 345 -10.07 -1.74 -0.29
CA PRO A 345 -9.72 -3.00 -0.96
C PRO A 345 -10.08 -3.02 -2.46
N GLY A 346 -11.22 -2.40 -2.84
CA GLY A 346 -11.59 -2.13 -4.23
C GLY A 346 -12.09 -3.34 -5.02
N TYR A 347 -12.58 -4.42 -4.38
CA TYR A 347 -13.16 -5.60 -5.02
C TYR A 347 -14.31 -6.23 -4.19
N ASP A 348 -15.17 -7.02 -4.83
CA ASP A 348 -16.46 -7.45 -4.28
C ASP A 348 -16.38 -8.40 -3.07
N ARG A 349 -15.33 -9.23 -2.98
CA ARG A 349 -15.15 -10.19 -1.89
C ARG A 349 -14.54 -9.58 -0.63
N ALA A 350 -14.29 -8.29 -0.61
CA ALA A 350 -13.78 -7.57 0.55
C ALA A 350 -14.90 -6.86 1.31
N ARG A 351 -14.84 -6.94 2.63
CA ARG A 351 -15.67 -6.17 3.56
C ARG A 351 -14.79 -5.16 4.28
N GLN A 352 -15.26 -3.92 4.40
CA GLN A 352 -14.50 -2.83 5.02
C GLN A 352 -15.24 -2.32 6.26
N ILE A 353 -14.64 -2.53 7.43
CA ILE A 353 -15.11 -1.99 8.71
C ILE A 353 -14.40 -0.65 8.94
N ILE A 354 -15.17 0.42 9.13
CA ILE A 354 -14.62 1.76 9.43
C ILE A 354 -14.89 2.12 10.88
N VAL A 355 -13.82 2.20 11.67
CA VAL A 355 -13.87 2.61 13.08
C VAL A 355 -14.00 4.13 13.15
N LYS A 356 -15.23 4.63 13.34
CA LYS A 356 -15.59 6.05 13.22
C LYS A 356 -15.02 6.93 14.34
N CYS A 357 -14.79 6.38 15.53
CA CYS A 357 -14.33 7.13 16.69
C CYS A 357 -13.15 6.46 17.36
N GLY A 358 -12.14 7.24 17.77
CA GLY A 358 -11.01 6.73 18.54
C GLY A 358 -9.93 6.02 17.74
N LYS A 359 -9.34 5.03 18.36
CA LYS A 359 -8.29 4.18 17.80
C LYS A 359 -8.84 2.76 17.62
N VAL A 360 -8.35 2.01 16.65
CA VAL A 360 -8.82 0.65 16.35
C VAL A 360 -8.75 -0.24 17.58
N HIS A 361 -7.60 -0.26 18.28
CA HIS A 361 -7.40 -1.07 19.49
C HIS A 361 -8.25 -0.67 20.71
N GLN A 362 -9.02 0.42 20.64
CA GLN A 362 -9.90 0.88 21.72
C GLN A 362 -11.37 0.52 21.51
N LEU A 363 -11.72 -0.06 20.36
CA LEU A 363 -13.09 -0.46 20.05
C LEU A 363 -13.34 -1.88 20.59
N GLU A 364 -13.95 -2.00 21.76
CA GLU A 364 -14.21 -3.29 22.42
C GLU A 364 -15.08 -4.22 21.57
N SER A 365 -16.06 -3.67 20.85
CA SER A 365 -16.96 -4.43 19.95
C SER A 365 -16.32 -4.82 18.60
N LEU A 366 -15.04 -4.52 18.36
CA LEU A 366 -14.40 -4.84 17.08
C LEU A 366 -14.44 -6.34 16.72
N PRO A 367 -14.21 -7.28 17.65
CA PRO A 367 -14.34 -8.71 17.33
C PRO A 367 -15.75 -9.07 16.83
N ASP A 368 -16.81 -8.50 17.43
CA ASP A 368 -18.19 -8.73 17.01
C ASP A 368 -18.46 -8.20 15.59
N LEU A 369 -17.95 -7.00 15.31
CA LEU A 369 -18.07 -6.41 13.98
C LEU A 369 -17.34 -7.26 12.92
N ILE A 370 -16.17 -7.79 13.25
CA ILE A 370 -15.42 -8.68 12.34
C ILE A 370 -16.23 -9.96 12.09
N MET A 371 -16.74 -10.60 13.14
CA MET A 371 -17.55 -11.83 13.01
C MET A 371 -18.79 -11.60 12.14
N ALA A 372 -19.46 -10.46 12.29
CA ALA A 372 -20.64 -10.11 11.51
C ALA A 372 -20.38 -9.91 10.01
N GLU A 373 -19.13 -9.60 9.62
CA GLU A 373 -18.74 -9.41 8.21
C GLU A 373 -18.16 -10.68 7.57
N ILE A 374 -18.00 -11.77 8.32
CA ILE A 374 -17.57 -13.06 7.77
C ILE A 374 -18.77 -13.72 7.08
N ASP A 375 -18.62 -14.00 5.79
CA ASP A 375 -19.57 -14.87 5.09
C ASP A 375 -19.39 -16.32 5.57
N PRO A 376 -20.41 -16.93 6.23
CA PRO A 376 -20.30 -18.29 6.75
C PRO A 376 -19.90 -19.32 5.70
N GLY A 377 -20.35 -19.18 4.45
CA GLY A 377 -20.01 -20.08 3.35
C GLY A 377 -18.50 -20.09 3.02
N THR A 378 -17.77 -19.05 3.40
CA THR A 378 -16.32 -18.97 3.18
C THR A 378 -15.54 -19.94 4.08
N LEU A 379 -15.97 -20.15 5.32
CA LEU A 379 -15.27 -20.95 6.33
C LEU A 379 -15.92 -22.31 6.61
N GLN A 380 -17.16 -22.52 6.22
CA GLN A 380 -17.81 -23.83 6.33
C GLN A 380 -17.24 -24.77 5.26
N GLN A 381 -16.89 -25.98 5.66
CA GLN A 381 -16.67 -27.06 4.71
C GLN A 381 -18.03 -27.36 4.05
N ASN A 382 -18.08 -27.37 2.72
CA ASN A 382 -19.21 -28.02 2.05
C ASN A 382 -19.30 -29.42 2.63
N ARG A 383 -20.38 -29.72 3.36
CA ARG A 383 -20.73 -31.10 3.66
C ARG A 383 -20.88 -31.76 2.30
N ALA A 384 -19.80 -32.39 1.81
CA ALA A 384 -19.89 -33.29 0.70
C ALA A 384 -20.92 -34.36 1.12
N GLY A 385 -22.06 -34.39 0.43
CA GLY A 385 -23.04 -35.45 0.56
C GLY A 385 -22.47 -36.77 0.07
#